data_7b09e12e45beb8002d982bb80cd3b10d
#
_entry.id   7b09e12e45beb8002d982bb80cd3b10d
#
_cell.length_a   1.000
_cell.length_b   1.000
_cell.length_c   1.000
_cell.angle_alpha   90.00
_cell.angle_beta   90.00
_cell.angle_gamma   90.00
#
_symmetry.space_group_name_H-M   'P 1'
#
loop_
_entity.id
_entity.type
_entity.pdbx_description
1 polymer ?
#
loop_
_entity_poly.entity_id
_entity_poly.type
_entity_poly.pdbx_seq_one_letter_code
_entity_poly.pdbx_strand_id
1 'polypeptide(L)'
;AEKPNDPLFTRKFIPAKLSDNPYLLHSGEYEMMLLSLPELERKRLLEGDWDIAEGAAFSEFNRFHHVVDPFDVPHGWYRVRAADYGYTSPSCVLWGALDHDDNLWIYRELYIKRQNGDELGIKIREMEENDPPPIVSVLDGASWNRTGTGLTVAELINKSGCMFIPADKNRIRGKLELHKRLRVDPESGSNIKIFSNCVNLIRELTSIPLSKTNSEDVDTKASDHAYDALRYMC
;
A
#
# COMPACT_ATOMS: atom_id res chain seq x y z
N ALA A 1 20.26 -14.24 21.25
CA ALA A 1 19.28 -13.37 20.63
C ALA A 1 19.60 -11.93 21.02
N GLU A 2 20.37 -11.22 20.27
CA GLU A 2 20.85 -9.85 20.50
C GLU A 2 20.37 -8.95 19.37
N LYS A 3 19.67 -8.10 19.75
CA LYS A 3 19.43 -6.64 19.85
C LYS A 3 19.59 -5.87 18.55
N PRO A 4 18.49 -5.36 18.03
CA PRO A 4 18.48 -4.57 16.79
C PRO A 4 18.88 -3.10 16.95
N ASN A 5 19.53 -2.67 18.04
CA ASN A 5 19.84 -1.25 18.31
C ASN A 5 21.31 -0.98 18.65
N ASP A 6 22.25 -1.69 18.04
CA ASP A 6 23.66 -1.30 18.13
C ASP A 6 23.95 -0.21 17.05
N PRO A 7 24.29 1.01 17.43
CA PRO A 7 24.59 2.12 16.50
C PRO A 7 25.78 1.83 15.58
N LEU A 8 26.57 0.80 15.85
CA LEU A 8 27.70 0.36 15.02
C LEU A 8 27.28 -0.44 13.79
N PHE A 9 26.01 -0.91 13.71
CA PHE A 9 25.50 -1.73 12.62
C PHE A 9 24.31 -1.12 11.86
N THR A 10 24.10 0.19 11.96
CA THR A 10 23.08 0.88 11.15
C THR A 10 23.52 0.87 9.69
N ARG A 11 22.75 0.19 8.84
CA ARG A 11 22.86 0.28 7.39
C ARG A 11 21.89 1.34 6.89
N LYS A 12 22.40 2.34 6.18
CA LYS A 12 21.57 3.32 5.49
C LYS A 12 21.68 3.05 4.00
N PHE A 13 20.56 2.75 3.35
CA PHE A 13 20.47 2.74 1.91
C PHE A 13 20.39 4.20 1.43
N ILE A 14 21.26 4.58 0.52
CA ILE A 14 21.25 5.89 -0.15
C ILE A 14 20.92 5.61 -1.61
N PRO A 15 19.70 5.90 -2.04
CA PRO A 15 19.31 5.68 -3.44
C PRO A 15 20.09 6.64 -4.34
N ALA A 16 20.49 6.15 -5.50
CA ALA A 16 21.12 6.94 -6.55
C ALA A 16 20.58 6.49 -7.91
N LYS A 17 20.28 7.45 -8.77
CA LYS A 17 19.86 7.23 -10.15
C LYS A 17 21.03 7.46 -11.09
N LEU A 18 20.95 6.93 -12.31
CA LEU A 18 21.92 7.27 -13.35
C LEU A 18 21.95 8.78 -13.60
N SER A 19 20.81 9.46 -13.55
CA SER A 19 20.68 10.91 -13.70
C SER A 19 21.46 11.74 -12.67
N ASP A 20 21.81 11.14 -11.53
CA ASP A 20 22.58 11.83 -10.48
C ASP A 20 24.09 11.88 -10.81
N ASN A 21 24.52 11.16 -11.87
CA ASN A 21 25.90 11.15 -12.31
C ASN A 21 26.06 11.75 -13.73
N PRO A 22 26.34 13.07 -13.84
CA PRO A 22 26.44 13.75 -15.12
C PRO A 22 27.55 13.20 -16.03
N TYR A 23 28.58 12.56 -15.48
CA TYR A 23 29.68 11.97 -16.27
C TYR A 23 29.25 10.75 -17.07
N LEU A 24 28.29 9.98 -16.59
CA LEU A 24 27.77 8.80 -17.28
C LEU A 24 26.69 9.15 -18.33
N LEU A 25 26.08 10.34 -18.22
CA LEU A 25 25.06 10.79 -19.16
C LEU A 25 25.65 11.35 -20.46
N HIS A 26 26.92 11.84 -20.42
CA HIS A 26 27.51 12.55 -21.57
C HIS A 26 27.68 11.71 -22.85
N SER A 27 27.90 10.41 -22.75
CA SER A 27 28.10 9.57 -23.93
C SER A 27 26.82 8.90 -24.43
N GLY A 28 25.80 8.77 -23.56
CA GLY A 28 24.60 7.99 -23.84
C GLY A 28 24.82 6.48 -24.02
N GLU A 29 26.06 6.02 -24.15
CA GLU A 29 26.40 4.61 -24.38
C GLU A 29 26.04 3.75 -23.17
N TYR A 30 26.31 4.26 -21.96
CA TYR A 30 25.98 3.55 -20.72
C TYR A 30 24.47 3.42 -20.54
N GLU A 31 23.72 4.47 -20.83
CA GLU A 31 22.25 4.45 -20.81
C GLU A 31 21.69 3.44 -21.82
N MET A 32 22.20 3.42 -23.05
CA MET A 32 21.80 2.44 -24.06
C MET A 32 22.10 1.01 -23.63
N MET A 33 23.24 0.78 -22.97
CA MET A 33 23.59 -0.53 -22.42
C MET A 33 22.58 -0.94 -21.34
N LEU A 34 22.22 -0.05 -20.41
CA LEU A 34 21.23 -0.32 -19.38
C LEU A 34 19.83 -0.57 -19.94
N LEU A 35 19.43 0.15 -21.00
CA LEU A 35 18.15 -0.05 -21.69
C LEU A 35 18.03 -1.44 -22.35
N SER A 36 19.16 -2.08 -22.66
CA SER A 36 19.19 -3.45 -23.21
C SER A 36 19.05 -4.56 -22.17
N LEU A 37 19.14 -4.23 -20.87
CA LEU A 37 18.99 -5.20 -19.79
C LEU A 37 17.53 -5.63 -19.58
N PRO A 38 17.30 -6.83 -18.98
CA PRO A 38 15.98 -7.21 -18.51
C PRO A 38 15.35 -6.14 -17.63
N GLU A 39 14.03 -6.03 -17.67
CA GLU A 39 13.26 -4.93 -17.05
C GLU A 39 13.63 -4.71 -15.57
N LEU A 40 13.78 -5.79 -14.81
CA LEU A 40 14.11 -5.71 -13.38
C LEU A 40 15.52 -5.15 -13.14
N GLU A 41 16.51 -5.61 -13.90
CA GLU A 41 17.89 -5.12 -13.81
C GLU A 41 17.99 -3.67 -14.28
N ARG A 42 17.26 -3.33 -15.33
CA ARG A 42 17.17 -1.96 -15.84
C ARG A 42 16.60 -1.01 -14.77
N LYS A 43 15.49 -1.37 -14.11
CA LYS A 43 14.92 -0.56 -13.02
C LYS A 43 15.90 -0.37 -11.86
N ARG A 44 16.59 -1.42 -11.46
CA ARG A 44 17.60 -1.36 -10.40
C ARG A 44 18.74 -0.41 -10.74
N LEU A 45 19.31 -0.52 -11.92
CA LEU A 45 20.53 0.19 -12.32
C LEU A 45 20.24 1.59 -12.90
N LEU A 46 19.19 1.74 -13.70
CA LEU A 46 18.85 3.02 -14.33
C LEU A 46 18.08 3.93 -13.37
N GLU A 47 17.10 3.37 -12.65
CA GLU A 47 16.19 4.11 -11.80
C GLU A 47 16.59 4.06 -10.31
N GLY A 48 17.59 3.24 -9.96
CA GLY A 48 18.03 3.06 -8.56
C GLY A 48 17.02 2.34 -7.69
N ASP A 49 16.06 1.63 -8.30
CA ASP A 49 15.01 0.90 -7.60
C ASP A 49 15.44 -0.54 -7.26
N TRP A 50 16.01 -0.69 -6.08
CA TRP A 50 16.49 -1.97 -5.56
C TRP A 50 15.46 -2.71 -4.72
N ASP A 51 14.30 -2.12 -4.49
CA ASP A 51 13.29 -2.67 -3.61
C ASP A 51 12.37 -3.68 -4.30
N ILE A 52 12.25 -3.65 -5.63
CA ILE A 52 11.36 -4.55 -6.37
C ILE A 52 11.92 -5.98 -6.36
N ALA A 53 11.13 -6.90 -5.82
CA ALA A 53 11.46 -8.33 -5.85
C ALA A 53 11.23 -8.91 -7.26
N GLU A 54 12.05 -9.89 -7.65
CA GLU A 54 11.81 -10.64 -8.87
C GLU A 54 10.47 -11.38 -8.81
N GLY A 55 9.62 -11.18 -9.81
CA GLY A 55 8.27 -11.75 -9.84
C GLY A 55 7.24 -11.01 -8.96
N ALA A 56 7.54 -9.79 -8.51
CA ALA A 56 6.56 -8.96 -7.82
C ALA A 56 5.34 -8.66 -8.70
N ALA A 57 4.15 -8.65 -8.10
CA ALA A 57 2.90 -8.46 -8.82
C ALA A 57 2.72 -7.02 -9.32
N PHE A 58 3.40 -6.05 -8.71
CA PHE A 58 3.28 -4.62 -9.02
C PHE A 58 4.63 -4.06 -9.45
N SER A 59 5.08 -4.44 -10.65
CA SER A 59 6.34 -3.96 -11.23
C SER A 59 6.34 -2.46 -11.55
N GLU A 60 5.17 -1.83 -11.63
CA GLU A 60 5.00 -0.39 -11.81
C GLU A 60 5.26 0.41 -10.53
N PHE A 61 5.13 -0.23 -9.36
CA PHE A 61 5.40 0.45 -8.10
C PHE A 61 6.86 0.86 -8.02
N ASN A 62 7.10 2.12 -7.77
CA ASN A 62 8.43 2.69 -7.63
C ASN A 62 8.41 3.73 -6.49
N ARG A 63 9.29 3.60 -5.52
CA ARG A 63 9.33 4.50 -4.35
C ARG A 63 9.51 5.95 -4.72
N PHE A 64 10.30 6.24 -5.77
CA PHE A 64 10.56 7.63 -6.19
C PHE A 64 9.34 8.34 -6.75
N HIS A 65 8.40 7.56 -7.31
CA HIS A 65 7.19 8.12 -7.91
C HIS A 65 5.98 8.04 -6.98
N HIS A 66 5.92 7.00 -6.12
CA HIS A 66 4.71 6.70 -5.36
C HIS A 66 4.82 7.02 -3.87
N VAL A 67 6.04 7.08 -3.29
CA VAL A 67 6.22 7.35 -1.87
C VAL A 67 6.61 8.80 -1.65
N VAL A 68 5.90 9.46 -0.75
CA VAL A 68 6.11 10.86 -0.41
C VAL A 68 6.25 11.03 1.10
N ASP A 69 6.91 12.11 1.52
CA ASP A 69 6.96 12.46 2.92
C ASP A 69 5.56 12.88 3.42
N PRO A 70 5.21 12.53 4.66
CA PRO A 70 3.93 12.93 5.24
C PRO A 70 3.76 14.44 5.31
N PHE A 71 2.56 14.90 5.01
CA PHE A 71 2.13 16.30 5.17
C PHE A 71 0.70 16.34 5.72
N ASP A 72 0.25 17.51 6.17
CA ASP A 72 -1.12 17.71 6.64
C ASP A 72 -2.10 17.65 5.48
N VAL A 73 -2.91 16.58 5.44
CA VAL A 73 -3.84 16.36 4.33
C VAL A 73 -4.93 17.44 4.31
N PRO A 74 -5.10 18.19 3.23
CA PRO A 74 -6.05 19.30 3.14
C PRO A 74 -7.49 18.90 3.53
N HIS A 75 -8.20 19.77 4.25
CA HIS A 75 -9.57 19.49 4.71
C HIS A 75 -10.57 19.31 3.55
N GLY A 76 -10.31 19.91 2.40
CA GLY A 76 -11.19 19.82 1.22
C GLY A 76 -11.09 18.51 0.44
N TRP A 77 -10.14 17.63 0.79
CA TRP A 77 -10.01 16.34 0.13
C TRP A 77 -10.99 15.32 0.73
N TYR A 78 -11.58 14.48 -0.11
CA TYR A 78 -12.50 13.44 0.34
C TYR A 78 -11.75 12.33 1.07
N ARG A 79 -12.11 12.06 2.32
CA ARG A 79 -11.52 10.98 3.10
C ARG A 79 -12.20 9.66 2.79
N VAL A 80 -11.41 8.62 2.64
CA VAL A 80 -11.87 7.24 2.44
C VAL A 80 -11.10 6.33 3.39
N ARG A 81 -11.68 5.19 3.73
CA ARG A 81 -11.05 4.22 4.61
C ARG A 81 -11.35 2.81 4.12
N ALA A 82 -10.35 1.92 4.15
CA ALA A 82 -10.53 0.52 3.86
C ALA A 82 -9.82 -0.35 4.90
N ALA A 83 -10.37 -1.53 5.17
CA ALA A 83 -9.80 -2.45 6.13
C ALA A 83 -9.86 -3.89 5.64
N ASP A 84 -8.79 -4.63 5.91
CA ASP A 84 -8.71 -6.08 5.87
C ASP A 84 -8.58 -6.59 7.31
N TYR A 85 -9.56 -7.38 7.76
CA TYR A 85 -9.57 -7.85 9.15
C TYR A 85 -8.90 -9.22 9.28
N GLY A 86 -7.98 -9.31 10.24
CA GLY A 86 -7.41 -10.56 10.72
C GLY A 86 -7.26 -10.56 12.25
N TYR A 87 -7.45 -11.68 12.91
CA TYR A 87 -7.16 -11.83 14.33
C TYR A 87 -5.78 -12.44 14.56
N THR A 88 -5.56 -13.65 14.04
CA THR A 88 -4.26 -14.33 14.06
C THR A 88 -3.31 -13.72 13.03
N SER A 89 -3.82 -13.45 11.83
CA SER A 89 -3.19 -12.59 10.83
C SER A 89 -3.31 -11.13 11.23
N PRO A 90 -2.51 -10.22 10.66
CA PRO A 90 -2.70 -8.79 10.89
C PRO A 90 -4.06 -8.31 10.38
N SER A 91 -4.69 -7.40 11.13
CA SER A 91 -5.65 -6.47 10.56
C SER A 91 -4.88 -5.29 9.96
N CYS A 92 -5.25 -4.88 8.77
CA CYS A 92 -4.75 -3.66 8.16
C CYS A 92 -5.90 -2.67 7.94
N VAL A 93 -5.73 -1.44 8.40
CA VAL A 93 -6.63 -0.33 8.09
C VAL A 93 -5.82 0.74 7.39
N LEU A 94 -6.30 1.18 6.24
CA LEU A 94 -5.70 2.25 5.45
C LEU A 94 -6.66 3.45 5.41
N TRP A 95 -6.10 4.62 5.60
CA TRP A 95 -6.79 5.89 5.38
C TRP A 95 -6.26 6.53 4.11
N GLY A 96 -7.16 6.82 3.22
CA GLY A 96 -6.90 7.50 1.97
C GLY A 96 -7.61 8.85 1.87
N ALA A 97 -7.12 9.68 0.99
CA ALA A 97 -7.76 10.92 0.60
C ALA A 97 -7.73 11.06 -0.92
N LEU A 98 -8.84 11.50 -1.51
CA LEU A 98 -8.92 11.84 -2.92
C LEU A 98 -8.80 13.36 -3.05
N ASP A 99 -7.85 13.81 -3.84
CA ASP A 99 -7.71 15.21 -4.20
C ASP A 99 -8.68 15.61 -5.33
N HIS A 100 -8.59 16.86 -5.80
CA HIS A 100 -9.50 17.40 -6.82
C HIS A 100 -9.23 16.83 -8.23
N ASP A 101 -8.09 16.18 -8.42
CA ASP A 101 -7.68 15.55 -9.68
C ASP A 101 -7.86 14.02 -9.65
N ASP A 102 -8.60 13.49 -8.65
CA ASP A 102 -8.85 12.06 -8.39
C ASP A 102 -7.57 11.25 -8.08
N ASN A 103 -6.50 11.92 -7.62
CA ASN A 103 -5.35 11.20 -7.11
C ASN A 103 -5.64 10.65 -5.71
N LEU A 104 -5.32 9.40 -5.50
CA LEU A 104 -5.49 8.70 -4.22
C LEU A 104 -4.21 8.84 -3.38
N TRP A 105 -4.34 9.44 -2.20
CA TRP A 105 -3.25 9.63 -1.24
C TRP A 105 -3.48 8.74 -0.04
N ILE A 106 -2.64 7.70 0.16
CA ILE A 106 -2.68 6.86 1.36
C ILE A 106 -1.82 7.52 2.41
N TYR A 107 -2.45 8.11 3.42
CA TYR A 107 -1.76 8.98 4.38
C TYR A 107 -1.55 8.37 5.76
N ARG A 108 -2.24 7.25 6.07
CA ARG A 108 -2.13 6.58 7.37
C ARG A 108 -2.39 5.09 7.24
N GLU A 109 -1.68 4.31 8.05
CA GLU A 109 -1.79 2.86 8.16
C GLU A 109 -1.90 2.44 9.62
N LEU A 110 -2.82 1.52 9.92
CA LEU A 110 -2.81 0.72 11.16
C LEU A 110 -2.60 -0.74 10.76
N TYR A 111 -1.55 -1.36 11.29
CA TYR A 111 -1.23 -2.75 11.00
C TYR A 111 -1.01 -3.50 12.31
N ILE A 112 -1.99 -4.27 12.76
CA ILE A 112 -2.05 -4.81 14.12
C ILE A 112 -2.62 -6.22 14.16
N LYS A 113 -2.22 -7.02 15.15
CA LYS A 113 -2.74 -8.38 15.38
C LYS A 113 -3.52 -8.47 16.70
N ARG A 114 -4.33 -9.52 16.83
CA ARG A 114 -4.99 -9.91 18.08
C ARG A 114 -5.91 -8.82 18.64
N GLN A 115 -6.63 -8.15 17.75
CA GLN A 115 -7.70 -7.24 18.14
C GLN A 115 -9.04 -7.86 17.74
N ASN A 116 -9.97 -7.91 18.69
CA ASN A 116 -11.38 -8.19 18.36
C ASN A 116 -11.98 -7.02 17.58
N GLY A 117 -13.18 -7.21 17.01
CA GLY A 117 -13.81 -6.17 16.22
C GLY A 117 -14.08 -4.87 16.97
N ASP A 118 -14.51 -4.95 18.23
CA ASP A 118 -14.73 -3.80 19.10
C ASP A 118 -13.42 -3.09 19.47
N GLU A 119 -12.36 -3.82 19.81
CA GLU A 119 -11.04 -3.27 20.11
C GLU A 119 -10.44 -2.57 18.88
N LEU A 120 -10.56 -3.18 17.69
CA LEU A 120 -10.12 -2.56 16.45
C LEU A 120 -10.90 -1.28 16.17
N GLY A 121 -12.22 -1.30 16.33
CA GLY A 121 -13.05 -0.13 16.12
C GLY A 121 -12.72 1.03 17.08
N ILE A 122 -12.41 0.75 18.35
CA ILE A 122 -11.95 1.76 19.31
C ILE A 122 -10.63 2.39 18.82
N LYS A 123 -9.66 1.56 18.42
CA LYS A 123 -8.37 2.07 17.91
C LYS A 123 -8.51 2.94 16.66
N ILE A 124 -9.40 2.55 15.74
CA ILE A 124 -9.69 3.36 14.56
C ILE A 124 -10.20 4.74 14.97
N ARG A 125 -11.15 4.80 15.92
CA ARG A 125 -11.70 6.07 16.40
C ARG A 125 -10.66 6.95 17.10
N GLU A 126 -9.82 6.35 17.94
CA GLU A 126 -8.71 7.07 18.59
C GLU A 126 -7.79 7.73 17.56
N MET A 127 -7.48 7.03 16.46
CA MET A 127 -6.65 7.55 15.37
C MET A 127 -7.34 8.62 14.52
N GLU A 128 -8.67 8.70 14.56
CA GLU A 128 -9.50 9.65 13.79
C GLU A 128 -10.03 10.83 14.62
N GLU A 129 -9.63 10.94 15.89
CA GLU A 129 -10.24 11.90 16.83
C GLU A 129 -10.29 13.34 16.29
N ASN A 130 -9.28 13.73 15.51
CA ASN A 130 -9.16 15.07 14.95
C ASN A 130 -9.32 15.12 13.42
N ASP A 131 -9.72 14.01 12.79
CA ASP A 131 -9.86 13.93 11.34
C ASP A 131 -11.31 14.21 10.89
N PRO A 132 -11.49 14.77 9.70
CA PRO A 132 -12.81 14.74 9.05
C PRO A 132 -13.27 13.29 8.85
N PRO A 133 -14.56 12.99 9.06
CA PRO A 133 -15.07 11.63 8.89
C PRO A 133 -14.91 11.17 7.42
N PRO A 134 -14.56 9.89 7.20
CA PRO A 134 -14.49 9.36 5.85
C PRO A 134 -15.89 9.31 5.20
N ILE A 135 -15.97 9.67 3.92
CA ILE A 135 -17.21 9.60 3.14
C ILE A 135 -17.60 8.16 2.81
N VAL A 136 -16.59 7.28 2.68
CA VAL A 136 -16.74 5.84 2.42
C VAL A 136 -15.75 5.07 3.27
N SER A 137 -16.23 3.97 3.85
CA SER A 137 -15.40 3.03 4.58
C SER A 137 -15.79 1.61 4.20
N VAL A 138 -14.85 0.84 3.70
CA VAL A 138 -15.08 -0.52 3.23
C VAL A 138 -14.28 -1.54 4.04
N LEU A 139 -14.89 -2.68 4.32
CA LEU A 139 -14.29 -3.77 5.09
C LEU A 139 -14.42 -5.09 4.31
N ASP A 140 -13.43 -5.95 4.44
CA ASP A 140 -13.45 -7.26 3.79
C ASP A 140 -14.77 -7.99 4.00
N GLY A 141 -15.18 -8.76 2.97
CA GLY A 141 -16.47 -9.42 2.98
C GLY A 141 -16.59 -10.58 3.97
N ALA A 142 -15.48 -11.15 4.46
CA ALA A 142 -15.51 -12.25 5.41
C ALA A 142 -15.90 -11.76 6.81
N SER A 143 -15.61 -10.52 7.14
CA SER A 143 -15.98 -9.88 8.41
C SER A 143 -17.50 -9.78 8.63
N TRP A 144 -18.31 -9.95 7.59
CA TRP A 144 -19.79 -9.94 7.64
C TRP A 144 -20.39 -11.33 7.83
N ASN A 145 -19.56 -12.39 7.80
CA ASN A 145 -20.02 -13.74 8.00
C ASN A 145 -20.28 -14.02 9.48
N ARG A 146 -21.44 -14.62 9.80
CA ARG A 146 -21.75 -15.07 11.16
C ARG A 146 -21.04 -16.39 11.44
N THR A 147 -20.27 -16.43 12.51
CA THR A 147 -19.56 -17.61 13.01
C THR A 147 -20.18 -18.16 14.29
N GLY A 148 -21.51 -18.07 14.43
CA GLY A 148 -22.25 -18.51 15.62
C GLY A 148 -23.46 -17.63 15.89
N THR A 149 -23.91 -17.56 17.16
CA THR A 149 -25.08 -16.78 17.61
C THR A 149 -24.75 -15.32 17.93
N GLY A 150 -23.46 -14.95 17.93
CA GLY A 150 -22.99 -13.61 18.27
C GLY A 150 -23.04 -12.61 17.12
N LEU A 151 -22.53 -11.42 17.40
CA LEU A 151 -22.35 -10.39 16.38
C LEU A 151 -21.18 -10.75 15.45
N THR A 152 -21.30 -10.33 14.20
CA THR A 152 -20.19 -10.41 13.24
C THR A 152 -19.06 -9.43 13.63
N VAL A 153 -17.87 -9.66 13.09
CA VAL A 153 -16.74 -8.71 13.28
C VAL A 153 -17.13 -7.32 12.81
N ALA A 154 -17.75 -7.21 11.65
CA ALA A 154 -18.21 -5.94 11.10
C ALA A 154 -19.24 -5.24 12.01
N GLU A 155 -20.19 -5.99 12.60
CA GLU A 155 -21.15 -5.44 13.56
C GLU A 155 -20.46 -4.94 14.85
N LEU A 156 -19.41 -5.63 15.32
CA LEU A 156 -18.62 -5.20 16.48
C LEU A 156 -17.86 -3.90 16.18
N ILE A 157 -17.17 -3.82 15.03
CA ILE A 157 -16.48 -2.60 14.60
C ILE A 157 -17.48 -1.44 14.46
N ASN A 158 -18.62 -1.68 13.81
CA ASN A 158 -19.64 -0.65 13.60
C ASN A 158 -20.25 -0.13 14.91
N LYS A 159 -20.38 -0.99 15.93
CA LYS A 159 -20.85 -0.58 17.26
C LYS A 159 -19.93 0.43 17.95
N SER A 160 -18.64 0.42 17.67
CA SER A 160 -17.71 1.41 18.20
C SER A 160 -17.83 2.78 17.53
N GLY A 161 -18.73 2.93 16.55
CA GLY A 161 -18.98 4.16 15.80
C GLY A 161 -18.17 4.29 14.50
N CYS A 162 -17.39 3.25 14.14
CA CYS A 162 -16.67 3.20 12.85
C CYS A 162 -17.55 2.48 11.83
N MET A 163 -18.34 3.26 11.08
CA MET A 163 -19.26 2.66 10.10
C MET A 163 -18.52 2.16 8.87
N PHE A 164 -18.61 0.86 8.62
CA PHE A 164 -18.09 0.19 7.43
C PHE A 164 -19.24 -0.45 6.63
N ILE A 165 -19.02 -0.56 5.33
CA ILE A 165 -19.85 -1.34 4.41
C ILE A 165 -18.99 -2.48 3.81
N PRO A 166 -19.60 -3.54 3.25
CA PRO A 166 -18.84 -4.61 2.60
C PRO A 166 -18.06 -4.10 1.39
N ALA A 167 -16.79 -4.52 1.29
CA ALA A 167 -15.97 -4.27 0.11
C ALA A 167 -16.39 -5.12 -1.08
N ASP A 168 -16.06 -4.66 -2.30
CA ASP A 168 -16.19 -5.48 -3.51
C ASP A 168 -15.23 -6.68 -3.43
N LYS A 169 -15.76 -7.89 -3.67
CA LYS A 169 -14.99 -9.14 -3.62
C LYS A 169 -14.20 -9.43 -4.89
N ASN A 170 -14.37 -8.64 -5.95
CA ASN A 170 -13.72 -8.88 -7.24
C ASN A 170 -12.24 -8.52 -7.18
N ARG A 171 -11.40 -9.53 -6.85
CA ARG A 171 -9.95 -9.36 -6.70
C ARG A 171 -9.27 -8.88 -7.97
N ILE A 172 -9.67 -9.43 -9.12
CA ILE A 172 -9.07 -9.10 -10.43
C ILE A 172 -9.36 -7.64 -10.79
N ARG A 173 -10.62 -7.21 -10.61
CA ARG A 173 -11.01 -5.82 -10.90
C ARG A 173 -10.24 -4.83 -10.03
N GLY A 174 -10.18 -5.06 -8.72
CA GLY A 174 -9.45 -4.19 -7.80
C GLY A 174 -7.95 -4.16 -8.10
N LYS A 175 -7.33 -5.32 -8.44
CA LYS A 175 -5.94 -5.37 -8.87
C LYS A 175 -5.69 -4.55 -10.14
N LEU A 176 -6.57 -4.68 -11.15
CA LEU A 176 -6.46 -3.92 -12.40
C LEU A 176 -6.59 -2.42 -12.17
N GLU A 177 -7.48 -2.00 -11.26
CA GLU A 177 -7.61 -0.59 -10.90
C GLU A 177 -6.35 -0.07 -10.20
N LEU A 178 -5.77 -0.86 -9.31
CA LEU A 178 -4.49 -0.50 -8.68
C LEU A 178 -3.36 -0.38 -9.70
N HIS A 179 -3.25 -1.29 -10.68
CA HIS A 179 -2.29 -1.17 -11.78
C HIS A 179 -2.45 0.14 -12.56
N LYS A 180 -3.70 0.57 -12.83
CA LYS A 180 -3.95 1.85 -13.51
C LYS A 180 -3.46 3.03 -12.69
N ARG A 181 -3.75 3.04 -11.38
CA ARG A 181 -3.32 4.12 -10.47
C ARG A 181 -1.81 4.16 -10.27
N LEU A 182 -1.15 3.00 -10.27
CA LEU A 182 0.31 2.88 -10.17
C LEU A 182 1.06 3.27 -11.46
N ARG A 183 0.39 3.27 -12.60
CA ARG A 183 1.04 3.68 -13.86
C ARG A 183 1.52 5.12 -13.76
N VAL A 184 2.79 5.32 -14.05
CA VAL A 184 3.40 6.66 -14.10
C VAL A 184 3.26 7.21 -15.52
N ASP A 185 2.52 8.28 -15.66
CA ASP A 185 2.45 9.06 -16.90
C ASP A 185 3.57 10.11 -16.89
N PRO A 186 4.29 10.32 -18.01
CA PRO A 186 5.40 11.28 -18.08
C PRO A 186 5.01 12.73 -17.78
N GLU A 187 3.76 13.12 -18.05
CA GLU A 187 3.29 14.50 -17.88
C GLU A 187 2.56 14.71 -16.55
N SER A 188 1.70 13.75 -16.16
CA SER A 188 0.83 13.88 -14.97
C SER A 188 1.31 13.10 -13.74
N GLY A 189 2.28 12.19 -13.91
CA GLY A 189 2.74 11.32 -12.83
C GLY A 189 1.83 10.13 -12.57
N SER A 190 1.76 9.64 -11.35
CA SER A 190 0.89 8.52 -10.95
C SER A 190 -0.32 9.02 -10.17
N ASN A 191 -1.47 8.35 -10.33
CA ASN A 191 -2.72 8.69 -9.66
C ASN A 191 -2.83 8.06 -8.25
N ILE A 192 -1.70 7.61 -7.69
CA ILE A 192 -1.62 7.16 -6.29
C ILE A 192 -0.32 7.62 -5.67
N LYS A 193 -0.42 8.11 -4.43
CA LYS A 193 0.71 8.47 -3.58
C LYS A 193 0.54 7.83 -2.21
N ILE A 194 1.63 7.40 -1.62
CA ILE A 194 1.65 6.69 -0.34
C ILE A 194 2.62 7.43 0.58
N PHE A 195 2.17 7.80 1.75
CA PHE A 195 3.04 8.42 2.73
C PHE A 195 4.08 7.42 3.24
N SER A 196 5.30 7.87 3.45
CA SER A 196 6.45 7.04 3.85
C SER A 196 6.25 6.32 5.20
N ASN A 197 5.29 6.75 6.02
CA ASN A 197 4.89 6.10 7.26
C ASN A 197 3.96 4.88 7.07
N CYS A 198 3.42 4.63 5.86
CA CYS A 198 2.65 3.43 5.53
C CYS A 198 3.60 2.26 5.17
N VAL A 199 4.42 1.87 6.13
CA VAL A 199 5.58 0.98 5.91
C VAL A 199 5.20 -0.44 5.50
N ASN A 200 4.07 -0.97 5.99
CA ASN A 200 3.63 -2.32 5.63
C ASN A 200 3.04 -2.36 4.22
N LEU A 201 2.25 -1.37 3.85
CA LEU A 201 1.74 -1.24 2.48
C LEU A 201 2.88 -1.14 1.47
N ILE A 202 3.86 -0.26 1.72
CA ILE A 202 5.04 -0.12 0.86
C ILE A 202 5.79 -1.44 0.75
N ARG A 203 6.01 -2.15 1.86
CA ARG A 203 6.66 -3.47 1.87
C ARG A 203 5.89 -4.48 1.03
N GLU A 204 4.57 -4.55 1.19
CA GLU A 204 3.76 -5.54 0.47
C GLU A 204 3.73 -5.23 -1.03
N LEU A 205 3.55 -3.98 -1.45
CA LEU A 205 3.58 -3.62 -2.87
C LEU A 205 4.92 -3.91 -3.55
N THR A 206 6.04 -3.81 -2.82
CA THR A 206 7.38 -4.12 -3.36
C THR A 206 7.66 -5.61 -3.46
N SER A 207 7.00 -6.46 -2.66
CA SER A 207 7.43 -7.85 -2.47
C SER A 207 6.36 -8.90 -2.76
N ILE A 208 5.07 -8.53 -2.85
CA ILE A 208 4.00 -9.50 -3.08
C ILE A 208 4.14 -10.14 -4.46
N PRO A 209 4.28 -11.49 -4.55
CA PRO A 209 4.47 -12.15 -5.83
C PRO A 209 3.15 -12.39 -6.56
N LEU A 210 3.24 -12.59 -7.87
CA LEU A 210 2.12 -13.14 -8.65
C LEU A 210 1.81 -14.56 -8.20
N SER A 211 0.53 -14.92 -8.25
CA SER A 211 0.09 -16.29 -7.98
C SER A 211 0.65 -17.25 -9.05
N LYS A 212 1.20 -18.37 -8.60
CA LYS A 212 1.71 -19.43 -9.50
C LYS A 212 0.59 -20.17 -10.24
N THR A 213 -0.61 -20.13 -9.71
CA THR A 213 -1.77 -20.84 -10.28
C THR A 213 -2.72 -19.94 -11.06
N ASN A 214 -2.70 -18.64 -10.78
CA ASN A 214 -3.51 -17.64 -11.47
C ASN A 214 -2.68 -16.36 -11.66
N SER A 215 -2.10 -16.17 -12.82
CA SER A 215 -1.26 -15.01 -13.15
C SER A 215 -2.00 -13.66 -13.11
N GLU A 216 -3.33 -13.69 -13.06
CA GLU A 216 -4.14 -12.47 -12.93
C GLU A 216 -4.29 -12.01 -11.47
N ASP A 217 -3.91 -12.83 -10.49
CA ASP A 217 -4.00 -12.50 -9.05
C ASP A 217 -2.62 -12.55 -8.39
N VAL A 218 -2.54 -12.06 -7.15
CA VAL A 218 -1.36 -12.18 -6.29
C VAL A 218 -1.35 -13.52 -5.56
N ASP A 219 -0.20 -13.92 -5.03
CA ASP A 219 -0.09 -15.10 -4.18
C ASP A 219 -0.67 -14.81 -2.78
N THR A 220 -1.88 -15.32 -2.53
CA THR A 220 -2.60 -15.17 -1.25
C THR A 220 -1.95 -15.89 -0.06
N LYS A 221 -0.84 -16.62 -0.28
CA LYS A 221 -0.03 -17.19 0.81
C LYS A 221 1.03 -16.21 1.32
N ALA A 222 1.32 -15.17 0.55
CA ALA A 222 2.18 -14.08 0.99
C ALA A 222 1.42 -13.15 1.96
N SER A 223 2.14 -12.20 2.56
CA SER A 223 1.51 -11.13 3.34
C SER A 223 0.83 -10.17 2.38
N ASP A 224 -0.50 -10.16 2.35
CA ASP A 224 -1.32 -9.37 1.42
C ASP A 224 -2.34 -8.45 2.11
N HIS A 225 -2.25 -8.29 3.43
CA HIS A 225 -3.28 -7.60 4.21
C HIS A 225 -3.37 -6.10 3.89
N ALA A 226 -2.24 -5.42 3.74
CA ALA A 226 -2.22 -4.01 3.37
C ALA A 226 -2.58 -3.83 1.88
N TYR A 227 -2.12 -4.74 1.03
CA TYR A 227 -2.55 -4.78 -0.37
C TYR A 227 -4.07 -5.01 -0.50
N ASP A 228 -4.65 -5.97 0.24
CA ASP A 228 -6.09 -6.23 0.19
C ASP A 228 -6.90 -5.03 0.69
N ALA A 229 -6.48 -4.37 1.77
CA ALA A 229 -7.09 -3.12 2.21
C ALA A 229 -7.02 -2.02 1.12
N LEU A 230 -5.87 -1.86 0.45
CA LEU A 230 -5.73 -0.90 -0.65
C LEU A 230 -6.61 -1.27 -1.84
N ARG A 231 -6.66 -2.53 -2.21
CA ARG A 231 -7.50 -3.04 -3.31
C ARG A 231 -8.99 -2.80 -3.06
N TYR A 232 -9.45 -2.89 -1.80
CA TYR A 232 -10.83 -2.56 -1.44
C TYR A 232 -11.14 -1.07 -1.56
N MET A 233 -10.13 -0.22 -1.48
CA MET A 233 -10.26 1.23 -1.61
C MET A 233 -10.33 1.68 -3.07
N CYS A 234 -9.72 0.91 -4.00
CA CYS A 234 -9.75 1.15 -5.45
C CYS A 234 -11.00 0.55 -6.11
#